data_094ccf0e85fe478bd25de836781879c9
#
_entry.id   094ccf0e85fe478bd25de836781879c9
#
_cell.length_a   1.000
_cell.length_b   1.000
_cell.length_c   1.000
_cell.angle_alpha   90.00
_cell.angle_beta   90.00
_cell.angle_gamma   90.00
#
_symmetry.space_group_name_H-M   'P 1'
#
loop_
_entity.id
_entity.type
_entity.pdbx_description
1 polymer ?
#
loop_
_entity_poly.entity_id
_entity_poly.type
_entity_poly.pdbx_seq_one_letter_code
_entity_poly.pdbx_strand_id
1 'polypeptide(L)'
;MFFTKKRRYKPLYKKFLRLKKNIQNRKKLLRFKKKKWQVLRYSILKYKKKLNYLKFNDSSQYFLSNFNTFFSNRFLYNLLNKQRLSLYYGGLGKNYLKRMVKEAQLDSKNTNKHISLLFIEKLERRLDTTLYHSHFVYSLRCAKQLISHQKVSVNGEIVKSSSYKLKKGDFITINKTSFNFVVSNVINSDLWPLPPKHLCVNYKILQITVIEDMRFTNFSTKYPSWIDFNSFIKFYER
;
A
#
# COMPACT_ATOMS: atom_id res chain seq x y z
N MET A 1 -38.67 -3.82 8.16
CA MET A 1 -37.75 -2.99 8.94
C MET A 1 -36.32 -3.46 8.70
N PHE A 2 -35.58 -2.83 7.78
CA PHE A 2 -34.24 -3.25 7.44
C PHE A 2 -33.25 -2.69 8.48
N PHE A 3 -32.71 -3.54 9.32
CA PHE A 3 -31.62 -3.16 10.22
C PHE A 3 -30.37 -2.86 9.39
N THR A 4 -30.15 -1.61 9.05
CA THR A 4 -28.87 -1.15 8.53
C THR A 4 -27.82 -1.38 9.60
N LYS A 5 -27.03 -2.45 9.46
CA LYS A 5 -25.88 -2.73 10.29
C LYS A 5 -24.95 -1.52 10.26
N LYS A 6 -25.05 -0.62 11.25
CA LYS A 6 -24.13 0.51 11.40
C LYS A 6 -22.71 -0.05 11.38
N ARG A 7 -22.03 0.05 10.24
CA ARG A 7 -20.60 -0.28 10.15
C ARG A 7 -19.86 0.68 11.07
N ARG A 8 -19.55 0.24 12.30
CA ARG A 8 -18.74 1.02 13.24
C ARG A 8 -17.35 1.18 12.63
N TYR A 9 -17.13 2.28 11.97
CA TYR A 9 -15.85 2.63 11.39
C TYR A 9 -14.85 2.85 12.53
N LYS A 10 -13.97 1.88 12.76
CA LYS A 10 -12.89 2.08 13.72
C LYS A 10 -11.94 3.15 13.19
N PRO A 11 -11.67 4.23 13.94
CA PRO A 11 -10.81 5.31 13.48
C PRO A 11 -9.42 4.77 13.15
N LEU A 12 -8.79 5.36 12.15
CA LEU A 12 -7.55 4.86 11.56
C LEU A 12 -6.40 4.79 12.59
N TYR A 13 -6.32 5.78 13.50
CA TYR A 13 -5.28 5.81 14.53
C TYR A 13 -5.33 4.60 15.47
N LYS A 14 -6.51 4.08 15.83
CA LYS A 14 -6.65 2.87 16.65
C LYS A 14 -6.09 1.64 15.94
N LYS A 15 -6.23 1.58 14.61
CA LYS A 15 -5.64 0.51 13.80
C LYS A 15 -4.11 0.60 13.81
N PHE A 16 -3.55 1.80 13.68
CA PHE A 16 -2.10 2.00 13.71
C PHE A 16 -1.48 1.74 15.08
N LEU A 17 -2.15 2.13 16.17
CA LEU A 17 -1.70 1.82 17.52
C LEU A 17 -1.49 0.32 17.74
N ARG A 18 -2.43 -0.50 17.26
CA ARG A 18 -2.32 -1.97 17.36
C ARG A 18 -1.11 -2.53 16.62
N LEU A 19 -0.73 -1.91 15.53
CA LEU A 19 0.38 -2.39 14.70
C LEU A 19 1.76 -2.02 15.25
N LYS A 20 1.83 -1.11 16.22
CA LYS A 20 3.07 -0.62 16.85
C LYS A 20 4.15 -0.14 15.87
N LYS A 21 3.84 -0.04 14.57
CA LYS A 21 4.75 0.39 13.50
C LYS A 21 4.08 1.43 12.62
N ASN A 22 4.89 2.34 12.08
CA ASN A 22 4.41 3.29 11.10
C ASN A 22 4.31 2.62 9.74
N ILE A 23 3.10 2.61 9.16
CA ILE A 23 2.83 2.12 7.81
C ILE A 23 2.71 3.29 6.83
N GLN A 24 2.56 4.51 7.33
CA GLN A 24 2.44 5.70 6.51
C GLN A 24 3.77 6.43 6.37
N ASN A 25 3.89 7.25 5.32
CA ASN A 25 5.05 8.11 5.15
C ASN A 25 5.28 8.97 6.41
N ARG A 26 6.56 9.14 6.80
CA ARG A 26 6.98 9.92 7.97
C ARG A 26 6.42 11.34 7.98
N LYS A 27 6.43 12.03 6.82
CA LYS A 27 5.87 13.38 6.66
C LYS A 27 4.39 13.45 7.04
N LYS A 28 3.62 12.40 6.76
CA LYS A 28 2.20 12.35 7.10
C LYS A 28 1.96 12.26 8.60
N LEU A 29 2.79 11.53 9.34
CA LEU A 29 2.72 11.45 10.79
C LEU A 29 3.02 12.76 11.49
N LEU A 30 3.95 13.57 10.95
CA LEU A 30 4.31 14.87 11.49
C LEU A 30 3.18 15.89 11.37
N ARG A 31 2.27 15.72 10.40
CA ARG A 31 1.11 16.60 10.17
C ARG A 31 -0.07 16.35 11.12
N PHE A 32 -0.04 15.30 11.92
CA PHE A 32 -1.14 14.99 12.84
C PHE A 32 -1.07 15.82 14.11
N LYS A 33 -1.86 16.90 14.17
CA LYS A 33 -1.91 17.84 15.31
C LYS A 33 -2.75 17.31 16.51
N LYS A 34 -3.71 16.40 16.28
CA LYS A 34 -4.62 15.93 17.34
C LYS A 34 -3.90 15.07 18.38
N LYS A 35 -4.19 15.28 19.69
CA LYS A 35 -3.62 14.52 20.83
C LYS A 35 -3.63 12.98 20.62
N LYS A 36 -4.68 12.43 20.00
CA LYS A 36 -4.81 11.01 19.68
C LYS A 36 -3.66 10.46 18.83
N TRP A 37 -3.09 11.28 17.95
CA TRP A 37 -1.94 10.92 17.12
C TRP A 37 -0.60 11.10 17.84
N GLN A 38 -0.56 11.95 18.86
CA GLN A 38 0.65 12.13 19.70
C GLN A 38 0.98 10.83 20.43
N VAL A 39 -0.02 10.10 20.95
CA VAL A 39 0.16 8.79 21.58
C VAL A 39 0.79 7.80 20.59
N LEU A 40 0.32 7.78 19.32
CA LEU A 40 0.93 6.95 18.28
C LEU A 40 2.37 7.36 17.99
N ARG A 41 2.63 8.66 17.88
CA ARG A 41 3.97 9.20 17.65
C ARG A 41 4.92 8.83 18.79
N TYR A 42 4.49 8.98 20.03
CA TYR A 42 5.26 8.61 21.21
C TYR A 42 5.56 7.09 21.24
N SER A 43 4.57 6.23 20.98
CA SER A 43 4.76 4.78 20.95
C SER A 43 5.73 4.35 19.85
N ILE A 44 5.71 4.98 18.69
CA ILE A 44 6.65 4.72 17.59
C ILE A 44 8.06 5.16 17.97
N LEU A 45 8.21 6.32 18.62
CA LEU A 45 9.52 6.83 19.07
C LEU A 45 10.11 5.96 20.17
N LYS A 46 9.30 5.52 21.15
CA LYS A 46 9.73 4.59 22.22
C LYS A 46 10.20 3.26 21.62
N TYR A 47 9.49 2.76 20.62
CA TYR A 47 9.87 1.52 19.94
C TYR A 47 11.18 1.67 19.16
N LYS A 48 11.42 2.83 18.53
CA LYS A 48 12.69 3.13 17.85
C LYS A 48 13.87 3.23 18.84
N LYS A 49 13.69 3.86 20.00
CA LYS A 49 14.72 3.90 21.04
C LYS A 49 15.11 2.48 21.49
N LYS A 50 14.13 1.60 21.69
CA LYS A 50 14.39 0.21 22.05
C LYS A 50 15.12 -0.58 20.95
N LEU A 51 14.91 -0.22 19.68
CA LEU A 51 15.61 -0.81 18.52
C LEU A 51 17.02 -0.24 18.31
N ASN A 52 17.29 1.00 18.70
CA ASN A 52 18.63 1.61 18.60
C ASN A 52 19.64 0.98 19.60
N TYR A 53 19.14 0.34 20.67
CA TYR A 53 20.00 -0.48 21.55
C TYR A 53 20.47 -1.78 20.87
N LEU A 54 19.76 -2.24 19.85
CA LEU A 54 20.14 -3.33 18.99
C LEU A 54 20.74 -2.71 17.73
N LYS A 55 22.00 -2.26 17.79
CA LYS A 55 22.77 -1.83 16.62
C LYS A 55 23.02 -3.03 15.71
N PHE A 56 22.06 -3.41 14.92
CA PHE A 56 22.24 -4.35 13.83
C PHE A 56 22.29 -3.57 12.52
N ASN A 57 23.45 -3.55 11.93
CA ASN A 57 23.70 -2.91 10.64
C ASN A 57 23.10 -3.67 9.46
N ASP A 58 22.56 -4.88 9.69
CA ASP A 58 21.98 -5.73 8.65
C ASP A 58 20.50 -5.97 8.85
N SER A 59 19.73 -5.57 7.85
CA SER A 59 18.29 -5.84 7.78
C SER A 59 17.96 -7.35 7.74
N SER A 60 18.90 -8.20 7.35
CA SER A 60 18.79 -9.66 7.35
C SER A 60 18.78 -10.27 8.76
N GLN A 61 19.55 -9.72 9.71
CA GLN A 61 19.61 -10.21 11.09
C GLN A 61 18.32 -9.92 11.88
N TYR A 62 17.55 -8.95 11.47
CA TYR A 62 16.21 -8.70 12.00
C TYR A 62 15.24 -9.89 11.87
N PHE A 63 15.52 -10.79 10.95
CA PHE A 63 14.75 -11.99 10.70
C PHE A 63 15.05 -13.10 11.70
N LEU A 64 16.30 -13.29 12.05
CA LEU A 64 16.76 -14.47 12.80
C LEU A 64 16.37 -14.39 14.28
N SER A 65 16.40 -13.20 14.89
CA SER A 65 16.06 -13.04 16.32
C SER A 65 14.59 -13.24 16.67
N ASN A 66 13.68 -13.17 15.68
CA ASN A 66 12.24 -13.34 15.89
C ASN A 66 11.74 -14.76 15.57
N PHE A 67 12.59 -15.64 15.05
CA PHE A 67 12.18 -16.98 14.63
C PHE A 67 12.04 -17.98 15.79
N ASN A 68 12.68 -17.74 16.92
CA ASN A 68 12.71 -18.66 18.08
C ASN A 68 11.56 -18.48 19.06
N THR A 69 10.53 -17.72 18.73
CA THR A 69 9.40 -17.53 19.61
C THR A 69 8.26 -18.49 19.26
N PHE A 70 7.68 -19.09 20.31
CA PHE A 70 6.57 -20.04 20.33
C PHE A 70 5.50 -19.84 19.24
N PHE A 71 4.79 -20.91 18.87
CA PHE A 71 3.71 -20.95 17.87
C PHE A 71 2.66 -19.82 17.99
N SER A 72 2.32 -19.40 19.20
CA SER A 72 1.41 -18.27 19.46
C SER A 72 1.96 -16.95 18.91
N ASN A 73 3.26 -16.73 19.01
CA ASN A 73 3.92 -15.53 18.51
C ASN A 73 4.00 -15.54 16.99
N ARG A 74 4.12 -16.71 16.35
CA ARG A 74 4.10 -16.84 14.89
C ARG A 74 2.74 -16.47 14.31
N PHE A 75 1.65 -16.92 14.95
CA PHE A 75 0.30 -16.53 14.54
C PHE A 75 0.09 -15.00 14.66
N LEU A 76 0.46 -14.43 15.80
CA LEU A 76 0.38 -12.98 16.00
C LEU A 76 1.22 -12.20 14.99
N TYR A 77 2.40 -12.68 14.66
CA TYR A 77 3.26 -12.08 13.64
C TYR A 77 2.57 -12.06 12.27
N ASN A 78 2.03 -13.20 11.83
CA ASN A 78 1.33 -13.31 10.57
C ASN A 78 0.07 -12.44 10.52
N LEU A 79 -0.68 -12.38 11.63
CA LEU A 79 -1.84 -11.51 11.77
C LEU A 79 -1.47 -10.04 11.64
N LEU A 80 -0.39 -9.60 12.31
CA LEU A 80 0.12 -8.23 12.22
C LEU A 80 0.61 -7.90 10.82
N ASN A 81 1.31 -8.83 10.17
CA ASN A 81 1.78 -8.69 8.79
C ASN A 81 0.61 -8.47 7.82
N LYS A 82 -0.42 -9.31 7.93
CA LYS A 82 -1.66 -9.16 7.18
C LYS A 82 -2.33 -7.80 7.41
N GLN A 83 -2.42 -7.37 8.66
CA GLN A 83 -3.03 -6.09 8.99
C GLN A 83 -2.21 -4.92 8.43
N ARG A 84 -0.88 -5.00 8.47
CA ARG A 84 0.03 -4.00 7.87
C ARG A 84 -0.19 -3.91 6.37
N LEU A 85 -0.15 -5.04 5.66
CA LEU A 85 -0.38 -5.09 4.22
C LEU A 85 -1.76 -4.52 3.85
N SER A 86 -2.80 -5.00 4.52
CA SER A 86 -4.17 -4.50 4.27
C SER A 86 -4.29 -2.99 4.49
N LEU A 87 -3.69 -2.44 5.53
CA LEU A 87 -3.74 -1.00 5.81
C LEU A 87 -2.88 -0.18 4.86
N TYR A 88 -1.73 -0.70 4.44
CA TYR A 88 -0.87 -0.05 3.45
C TYR A 88 -1.64 0.17 2.14
N TYR A 89 -2.31 -0.86 1.64
CA TYR A 89 -3.13 -0.78 0.41
C TYR A 89 -4.55 -0.23 0.63
N GLY A 90 -4.72 0.65 1.61
CA GLY A 90 -5.98 1.37 1.83
C GLY A 90 -7.12 0.54 2.39
N GLY A 91 -6.81 -0.53 3.13
CA GLY A 91 -7.79 -1.35 3.85
C GLY A 91 -8.41 -2.44 2.99
N LEU A 92 -7.59 -3.23 2.28
CA LEU A 92 -8.07 -4.37 1.49
C LEU A 92 -8.73 -5.43 2.39
N GLY A 93 -9.85 -5.96 1.93
CA GLY A 93 -10.61 -7.01 2.64
C GLY A 93 -9.91 -8.37 2.62
N LYS A 94 -10.22 -9.22 3.61
CA LYS A 94 -9.66 -10.58 3.73
C LYS A 94 -9.91 -11.42 2.49
N ASN A 95 -11.14 -11.44 2.00
CA ASN A 95 -11.54 -12.27 0.87
C ASN A 95 -10.88 -11.80 -0.44
N TYR A 96 -10.71 -10.50 -0.61
CA TYR A 96 -9.97 -9.94 -1.74
C TYR A 96 -8.50 -10.39 -1.73
N LEU A 97 -7.82 -10.27 -0.59
CA LEU A 97 -6.42 -10.71 -0.46
C LEU A 97 -6.28 -12.22 -0.68
N LYS A 98 -7.20 -13.03 -0.16
CA LYS A 98 -7.21 -14.48 -0.39
C LYS A 98 -7.35 -14.82 -1.88
N ARG A 99 -8.26 -14.13 -2.59
CA ARG A 99 -8.43 -14.31 -4.03
C ARG A 99 -7.16 -13.94 -4.80
N MET A 100 -6.53 -12.81 -4.47
CA MET A 100 -5.29 -12.36 -5.11
C MET A 100 -4.13 -13.36 -4.92
N VAL A 101 -4.02 -13.98 -3.73
CA VAL A 101 -3.01 -15.02 -3.48
C VAL A 101 -3.30 -16.25 -4.34
N LYS A 102 -4.56 -16.71 -4.40
CA LYS A 102 -4.93 -17.85 -5.26
C LYS A 102 -4.65 -17.58 -6.73
N GLU A 103 -5.01 -16.40 -7.23
CA GLU A 103 -4.70 -15.99 -8.60
C GLU A 103 -3.18 -15.96 -8.86
N ALA A 104 -2.37 -15.51 -7.89
CA ALA A 104 -0.90 -15.51 -8.02
C ALA A 104 -0.32 -16.94 -8.00
N GLN A 105 -0.92 -17.86 -7.27
CA GLN A 105 -0.53 -19.28 -7.27
C GLN A 105 -0.82 -19.96 -8.61
N LEU A 106 -1.97 -19.67 -9.22
CA LEU A 106 -2.31 -20.19 -10.54
C LEU A 106 -1.36 -19.64 -11.60
N ASP A 107 -1.09 -18.35 -11.59
CA ASP A 107 -0.18 -17.73 -12.55
C ASP A 107 1.27 -18.23 -12.36
N SER A 108 1.69 -18.56 -11.14
CA SER A 108 3.03 -19.12 -10.89
C SER A 108 3.24 -20.51 -11.49
N LYS A 109 2.16 -21.29 -11.63
CA LYS A 109 2.23 -22.59 -12.32
C LYS A 109 2.42 -22.43 -13.83
N ASN A 110 1.91 -21.34 -14.39
CA ASN A 110 2.00 -21.04 -15.82
C ASN A 110 3.25 -20.24 -16.19
N THR A 111 3.87 -19.61 -15.18
CA THR A 111 5.05 -18.76 -15.37
C THR A 111 6.12 -19.18 -14.37
N ASN A 112 7.38 -19.23 -14.75
CA ASN A 112 8.50 -19.56 -13.84
C ASN A 112 8.81 -18.46 -12.81
N LYS A 113 7.80 -17.64 -12.47
CA LYS A 113 7.95 -16.53 -11.52
C LYS A 113 7.53 -16.94 -10.11
N HIS A 114 8.24 -16.43 -9.11
CA HIS A 114 7.91 -16.68 -7.71
C HIS A 114 6.54 -16.06 -7.33
N ILE A 115 5.73 -16.78 -6.55
CA ILE A 115 4.35 -16.39 -6.15
C ILE A 115 4.31 -15.00 -5.51
N SER A 116 5.30 -14.68 -4.65
CA SER A 116 5.35 -13.38 -3.98
C SER A 116 5.52 -12.21 -4.97
N LEU A 117 6.28 -12.41 -6.04
CA LEU A 117 6.46 -11.41 -7.09
C LEU A 117 5.16 -11.15 -7.84
N LEU A 118 4.49 -12.22 -8.27
CA LEU A 118 3.19 -12.13 -8.96
C LEU A 118 2.12 -11.51 -8.08
N PHE A 119 2.13 -11.83 -6.78
CA PHE A 119 1.21 -11.23 -5.82
C PHE A 119 1.43 -9.71 -5.68
N ILE A 120 2.68 -9.27 -5.56
CA ILE A 120 3.03 -7.85 -5.48
C ILE A 120 2.65 -7.16 -6.80
N GLU A 121 3.00 -7.75 -7.94
CA GLU A 121 2.64 -7.24 -9.27
C GLU A 121 1.14 -6.98 -9.38
N LYS A 122 0.31 -7.93 -8.94
CA LYS A 122 -1.15 -7.76 -8.92
C LYS A 122 -1.64 -6.63 -8.01
N LEU A 123 -0.97 -6.38 -6.90
CA LEU A 123 -1.30 -5.27 -5.99
C LEU A 123 -0.89 -3.91 -6.56
N GLU A 124 0.23 -3.84 -7.22
CA GLU A 124 0.77 -2.59 -7.76
C GLU A 124 0.14 -2.20 -9.11
N ARG A 125 -0.36 -3.16 -9.90
CA ARG A 125 -1.12 -2.88 -11.13
C ARG A 125 -2.51 -2.28 -10.91
N ARG A 126 -2.90 -2.03 -9.68
CA ARG A 126 -4.20 -1.44 -9.36
C ARG A 126 -4.18 0.06 -9.66
N LEU A 127 -5.29 0.58 -10.19
CA LEU A 127 -5.45 1.99 -10.50
C LEU A 127 -5.26 2.91 -9.27
N ASP A 128 -5.72 2.47 -8.08
CA ASP A 128 -5.55 3.26 -6.85
C ASP A 128 -4.09 3.34 -6.40
N THR A 129 -3.30 2.28 -6.61
CA THR A 129 -1.86 2.26 -6.28
C THR A 129 -1.04 3.09 -7.24
N THR A 130 -1.31 3.02 -8.53
CA THR A 130 -0.62 3.85 -9.54
C THR A 130 -0.82 5.35 -9.32
N LEU A 131 -2.06 5.79 -9.02
CA LEU A 131 -2.35 7.19 -8.67
C LEU A 131 -1.61 7.64 -7.39
N TYR A 132 -1.42 6.74 -6.44
CA TYR A 132 -0.68 7.05 -5.22
C TYR A 132 0.84 7.14 -5.47
N HIS A 133 1.41 6.22 -6.24
CA HIS A 133 2.83 6.21 -6.55
C HIS A 133 3.26 7.30 -7.52
N SER A 134 2.34 7.81 -8.34
CA SER A 134 2.57 8.99 -9.19
C SER A 134 2.47 10.33 -8.46
N HIS A 135 2.18 10.34 -7.15
CA HIS A 135 1.96 11.54 -6.32
C HIS A 135 0.73 12.38 -6.69
N PHE A 136 -0.14 11.89 -7.55
CA PHE A 136 -1.39 12.60 -7.86
C PHE A 136 -2.31 12.69 -6.65
N VAL A 137 -2.15 11.77 -5.70
CA VAL A 137 -2.91 11.76 -4.46
C VAL A 137 -2.01 11.50 -3.25
N TYR A 138 -2.34 12.10 -2.13
CA TYR A 138 -1.58 11.94 -0.88
C TYR A 138 -1.88 10.63 -0.14
N SER A 139 -2.89 9.86 -0.53
CA SER A 139 -3.23 8.57 0.09
C SER A 139 -4.06 7.69 -0.82
N LEU A 140 -3.93 6.37 -0.65
CA LEU A 140 -4.74 5.37 -1.35
C LEU A 140 -6.26 5.53 -1.12
N ARG A 141 -6.67 6.09 0.01
CA ARG A 141 -8.10 6.39 0.25
C ARG A 141 -8.58 7.55 -0.58
N CYS A 142 -7.73 8.56 -0.75
CA CYS A 142 -8.02 9.67 -1.65
C CYS A 142 -8.08 9.19 -3.10
N ALA A 143 -7.18 8.29 -3.52
CA ALA A 143 -7.25 7.66 -4.84
C ALA A 143 -8.60 6.97 -5.06
N LYS A 144 -9.02 6.14 -4.10
CA LYS A 144 -10.34 5.48 -4.16
C LYS A 144 -11.49 6.47 -4.26
N GLN A 145 -11.41 7.58 -3.56
CA GLN A 145 -12.42 8.63 -3.62
C GLN A 145 -12.46 9.28 -5.00
N LEU A 146 -11.32 9.68 -5.58
CA LEU A 146 -11.27 10.26 -6.93
C LEU A 146 -11.85 9.31 -7.99
N ILE A 147 -11.49 8.02 -7.92
CA ILE A 147 -12.00 7.00 -8.84
C ILE A 147 -13.52 6.82 -8.68
N SER A 148 -14.02 6.69 -7.46
CA SER A 148 -15.45 6.53 -7.20
C SER A 148 -16.27 7.74 -7.63
N HIS A 149 -15.68 8.94 -7.57
CA HIS A 149 -16.27 10.19 -8.04
C HIS A 149 -16.09 10.41 -9.57
N GLN A 150 -15.64 9.39 -10.31
CA GLN A 150 -15.51 9.44 -11.78
C GLN A 150 -14.58 10.56 -12.29
N LYS A 151 -13.54 10.88 -11.50
CA LYS A 151 -12.56 11.93 -11.83
C LYS A 151 -11.33 11.39 -12.57
N VAL A 152 -11.31 10.09 -12.84
CA VAL A 152 -10.19 9.38 -13.47
C VAL A 152 -10.69 8.60 -14.65
N SER A 153 -10.00 8.72 -15.79
CA SER A 153 -10.24 7.92 -16.98
C SER A 153 -9.00 7.10 -17.34
N VAL A 154 -9.22 5.96 -17.95
CA VAL A 154 -8.19 5.07 -18.47
C VAL A 154 -8.49 4.86 -19.96
N ASN A 155 -7.54 5.14 -20.82
CA ASN A 155 -7.71 5.07 -22.28
C ASN A 155 -8.91 5.88 -22.80
N GLY A 156 -9.24 7.00 -22.12
CA GLY A 156 -10.39 7.84 -22.46
C GLY A 156 -11.70 7.42 -21.79
N GLU A 157 -11.80 6.22 -21.23
CA GLU A 157 -13.01 5.73 -20.56
C GLU A 157 -13.00 6.01 -19.05
N ILE A 158 -14.15 6.41 -18.50
CA ILE A 158 -14.30 6.69 -17.07
C ILE A 158 -14.37 5.39 -16.29
N VAL A 159 -13.42 5.17 -15.37
CA VAL A 159 -13.35 3.99 -14.54
C VAL A 159 -13.89 4.29 -13.13
N LYS A 160 -14.85 3.47 -12.65
CA LYS A 160 -15.43 3.57 -11.30
C LYS A 160 -14.77 2.64 -10.28
N SER A 161 -14.10 1.59 -10.75
CA SER A 161 -13.50 0.58 -9.88
C SER A 161 -12.07 0.94 -9.49
N SER A 162 -11.80 1.12 -8.20
CA SER A 162 -10.44 1.35 -7.70
C SER A 162 -9.51 0.15 -7.84
N SER A 163 -10.07 -1.05 -8.02
CA SER A 163 -9.33 -2.30 -8.21
C SER A 163 -9.08 -2.64 -9.68
N TYR A 164 -9.37 -1.72 -10.60
CA TYR A 164 -9.09 -1.90 -12.02
C TYR A 164 -7.61 -2.25 -12.21
N LYS A 165 -7.33 -3.31 -12.96
CA LYS A 165 -5.98 -3.80 -13.22
C LYS A 165 -5.47 -3.18 -14.52
N LEU A 166 -4.47 -2.35 -14.40
CA LEU A 166 -3.82 -1.71 -15.55
C LEU A 166 -2.95 -2.71 -16.31
N LYS A 167 -2.88 -2.52 -17.61
CA LYS A 167 -2.03 -3.25 -18.53
C LYS A 167 -0.88 -2.36 -19.03
N LYS A 168 0.14 -2.97 -19.61
CA LYS A 168 1.17 -2.26 -20.35
C LYS A 168 0.54 -1.46 -21.50
N GLY A 169 0.93 -0.20 -21.66
CA GLY A 169 0.39 0.70 -22.66
C GLY A 169 -0.82 1.52 -22.22
N ASP A 170 -1.45 1.18 -21.08
CA ASP A 170 -2.58 1.97 -20.59
C ASP A 170 -2.13 3.39 -20.21
N PHE A 171 -2.94 4.38 -20.56
CA PHE A 171 -2.76 5.76 -20.13
C PHE A 171 -3.91 6.21 -19.23
N ILE A 172 -3.56 6.90 -18.17
CA ILE A 172 -4.48 7.38 -17.17
C ILE A 172 -4.51 8.89 -17.24
N THR A 173 -5.68 9.47 -17.32
CA THR A 173 -5.89 10.92 -17.33
C THR A 173 -6.81 11.34 -16.19
N ILE A 174 -6.63 12.57 -15.74
CA ILE A 174 -7.46 13.17 -14.68
C ILE A 174 -8.46 14.13 -15.32
N ASN A 175 -9.69 14.14 -14.85
CA ASN A 175 -10.72 15.05 -15.31
C ASN A 175 -10.38 16.50 -14.91
N LYS A 176 -10.61 17.46 -15.81
CA LYS A 176 -10.35 18.91 -15.61
C LYS A 176 -10.85 19.46 -14.28
N THR A 177 -12.01 19.01 -13.81
CA THR A 177 -12.61 19.43 -12.52
C THR A 177 -11.76 19.11 -11.30
N SER A 178 -10.78 18.19 -11.41
CA SER A 178 -9.90 17.78 -10.31
C SER A 178 -8.45 18.25 -10.49
N PHE A 179 -8.14 19.00 -11.55
CA PHE A 179 -6.78 19.45 -11.85
C PHE A 179 -6.14 20.20 -10.68
N ASN A 180 -6.78 21.25 -10.18
CA ASN A 180 -6.26 22.08 -9.10
C ASN A 180 -5.94 21.26 -7.84
N PHE A 181 -6.80 20.29 -7.53
CA PHE A 181 -6.59 19.40 -6.39
C PHE A 181 -5.36 18.51 -6.60
N VAL A 182 -5.18 17.95 -7.79
CA VAL A 182 -4.04 17.07 -8.08
C VAL A 182 -2.74 17.86 -8.15
N VAL A 183 -2.73 19.03 -8.78
CA VAL A 183 -1.57 19.94 -8.82
C VAL A 183 -1.11 20.30 -7.42
N SER A 184 -2.02 20.69 -6.53
CA SER A 184 -1.67 21.00 -5.14
C SER A 184 -1.07 19.79 -4.39
N ASN A 185 -1.54 18.58 -4.68
CA ASN A 185 -0.96 17.36 -4.10
C ASN A 185 0.46 17.10 -4.62
N VAL A 186 0.69 17.27 -5.91
CA VAL A 186 2.00 17.09 -6.54
C VAL A 186 3.02 18.06 -5.94
N ILE A 187 2.69 19.35 -5.87
CA ILE A 187 3.55 20.38 -5.28
C ILE A 187 3.87 20.05 -3.82
N ASN A 188 2.88 19.64 -3.04
CA ASN A 188 3.07 19.31 -1.61
C ASN A 188 3.78 17.98 -1.36
N SER A 189 4.00 17.15 -2.38
CA SER A 189 4.60 15.82 -2.22
C SER A 189 6.11 15.83 -2.18
N ASP A 190 6.76 16.91 -2.64
CA ASP A 190 8.21 17.02 -2.90
C ASP A 190 8.71 15.90 -3.84
N LEU A 191 7.82 15.27 -4.58
CA LEU A 191 8.07 14.13 -5.50
C LEU A 191 8.92 13.01 -4.90
N TRP A 192 8.86 12.82 -3.59
CA TRP A 192 9.60 11.78 -2.90
C TRP A 192 8.68 10.83 -2.12
N PRO A 193 8.85 9.48 -2.23
CA PRO A 193 9.80 8.72 -3.09
C PRO A 193 9.48 8.87 -4.58
N LEU A 194 10.48 8.77 -5.44
CA LEU A 194 10.29 8.87 -6.88
C LEU A 194 9.27 7.82 -7.38
N PRO A 195 8.50 8.16 -8.44
CA PRO A 195 7.61 7.19 -9.07
C PRO A 195 8.37 5.93 -9.52
N PRO A 196 7.72 4.77 -9.50
CA PRO A 196 8.33 3.53 -9.96
C PRO A 196 8.69 3.61 -11.46
N LYS A 197 9.78 2.98 -11.88
CA LYS A 197 10.29 3.02 -13.25
C LYS A 197 9.32 2.53 -14.34
N HIS A 198 8.36 1.67 -13.97
CA HIS A 198 7.34 1.18 -14.90
C HIS A 198 6.24 2.23 -15.23
N LEU A 199 6.23 3.36 -14.54
CA LEU A 199 5.30 4.46 -14.77
C LEU A 199 6.03 5.67 -15.36
N CYS A 200 5.54 6.17 -16.48
CA CYS A 200 5.90 7.50 -16.98
C CYS A 200 4.85 8.49 -16.56
N VAL A 201 5.25 9.52 -15.82
CA VAL A 201 4.32 10.51 -15.27
C VAL A 201 4.60 11.87 -15.88
N ASN A 202 3.61 12.43 -16.58
CA ASN A 202 3.65 13.80 -17.06
C ASN A 202 2.86 14.70 -16.10
N TYR A 203 3.58 15.47 -15.29
CA TYR A 203 2.98 16.36 -14.29
C TYR A 203 2.36 17.62 -14.88
N LYS A 204 2.71 18.02 -16.11
CA LYS A 204 2.12 19.20 -16.78
C LYS A 204 0.71 18.91 -17.26
N ILE A 205 0.51 17.73 -17.86
CA ILE A 205 -0.78 17.32 -18.44
C ILE A 205 -1.57 16.47 -17.43
N LEU A 206 -0.96 16.08 -16.30
CA LEU A 206 -1.51 15.14 -15.31
C LEU A 206 -1.91 13.79 -15.92
N GLN A 207 -0.99 13.23 -16.70
CA GLN A 207 -1.14 11.94 -17.36
C GLN A 207 -0.11 10.94 -16.83
N ILE A 208 -0.53 9.69 -16.69
CA ILE A 208 0.35 8.57 -16.32
C ILE A 208 0.24 7.53 -17.41
N THR A 209 1.38 7.03 -17.88
CA THR A 209 1.45 5.93 -18.87
C THR A 209 2.18 4.75 -18.22
N VAL A 210 1.64 3.56 -18.39
CA VAL A 210 2.27 2.30 -17.94
C VAL A 210 3.19 1.81 -19.05
N ILE A 211 4.51 1.95 -18.90
CA ILE A 211 5.50 1.63 -19.93
C ILE A 211 5.79 0.15 -19.99
N GLU A 212 6.02 -0.47 -18.83
CA GLU A 212 6.49 -1.83 -18.74
C GLU A 212 5.69 -2.66 -17.73
N ASP A 213 5.74 -3.98 -17.92
CA ASP A 213 5.30 -4.89 -16.88
C ASP A 213 6.22 -4.78 -15.67
N MET A 214 5.64 -4.86 -14.49
CA MET A 214 6.37 -4.78 -13.26
C MET A 214 7.39 -5.92 -13.15
N ARG A 215 8.67 -5.56 -13.05
CA ARG A 215 9.73 -6.47 -12.66
C ARG A 215 10.16 -6.17 -11.23
N PHE A 216 10.56 -7.18 -10.49
CA PHE A 216 10.97 -7.03 -9.09
C PHE A 216 12.10 -6.01 -8.89
N THR A 217 13.02 -5.91 -9.85
CA THR A 217 14.11 -4.93 -9.86
C THR A 217 13.63 -3.47 -9.93
N ASN A 218 12.39 -3.26 -10.37
CA ASN A 218 11.79 -1.93 -10.50
C ASN A 218 11.01 -1.49 -9.24
N PHE A 219 10.97 -2.33 -8.19
CA PHE A 219 10.40 -1.94 -6.91
C PHE A 219 11.30 -0.97 -6.16
N SER A 220 11.26 0.29 -6.57
CA SER A 220 11.79 1.36 -5.72
C SER A 220 10.84 1.75 -4.60
N THR A 221 9.69 1.09 -4.50
CA THR A 221 8.72 1.32 -3.44
C THR A 221 9.25 0.74 -2.14
N LYS A 222 10.02 1.54 -1.43
CA LYS A 222 10.42 1.24 -0.06
C LYS A 222 9.16 1.27 0.80
N TYR A 223 8.64 0.10 1.12
CA TYR A 223 7.57 0.00 2.10
C TYR A 223 8.01 0.68 3.40
N PRO A 224 7.19 1.54 4.00
CA PRO A 224 7.56 2.28 5.20
C PRO A 224 7.68 1.38 6.45
N SER A 225 7.31 0.12 6.31
CA SER A 225 7.47 -0.92 7.33
C SER A 225 7.80 -2.24 6.65
N TRP A 226 8.55 -3.10 7.36
CA TRP A 226 8.82 -4.43 6.86
C TRP A 226 7.54 -5.25 6.73
N ILE A 227 7.33 -5.82 5.55
CA ILE A 227 6.23 -6.74 5.23
C ILE A 227 6.85 -8.01 4.66
N ASP A 228 6.66 -9.12 5.35
CA ASP A 228 7.09 -10.44 4.88
C ASP A 228 5.99 -11.05 4.01
N PHE A 229 6.19 -10.99 2.70
CA PHE A 229 5.25 -11.51 1.71
C PHE A 229 5.19 -13.04 1.72
N ASN A 230 6.29 -13.71 1.99
CA ASN A 230 6.34 -15.18 2.02
C ASN A 230 5.50 -15.72 3.18
N SER A 231 5.68 -15.18 4.39
CA SER A 231 4.83 -15.54 5.54
C SER A 231 3.38 -15.19 5.32
N PHE A 232 3.09 -14.09 4.61
CA PHE A 232 1.74 -13.69 4.27
C PHE A 232 1.07 -14.71 3.33
N ILE A 233 1.76 -15.15 2.29
CA ILE A 233 1.25 -16.12 1.32
C ILE A 233 1.00 -17.46 2.01
N LYS A 234 1.97 -17.99 2.76
CA LYS A 234 1.85 -19.22 3.54
C LYS A 234 0.67 -19.20 4.53
N PHE A 235 0.26 -18.02 5.01
CA PHE A 235 -0.92 -17.88 5.88
C PHE A 235 -2.23 -18.14 5.13
N TYR A 236 -2.28 -17.91 3.82
CA TYR A 236 -3.47 -18.12 3.00
C TYR A 236 -3.46 -19.44 2.22
N GLU A 237 -2.35 -20.15 2.20
CA GLU A 237 -2.21 -21.48 1.60
C GLU A 237 -2.86 -22.61 2.44
N ARG A 238 -3.12 -22.30 3.71
CA ARG A 238 -3.74 -23.22 4.67
C ARG A 238 -5.26 -23.26 4.59
#